data_adaaa70877e9529b4d7bbe7e2441b98b
#
_entry.id   adaaa70877e9529b4d7bbe7e2441b98b
#
_cell.length_a   1.000
_cell.length_b   1.000
_cell.length_c   1.000
_cell.angle_alpha   90.00
_cell.angle_beta   90.00
_cell.angle_gamma   90.00
#
_symmetry.space_group_name_H-M   'P 1'
#
loop_
_entity.id
_entity.type
_entity.pdbx_description
1 polymer ?
#
loop_
_entity_poly.entity_id
_entity_poly.type
_entity_poly.pdbx_seq_one_letter_code
_entity_poly.pdbx_strand_id
1 'polypeptide(L)'
;MSRTDFNTLLEAGAHFGHLKRKWNPKMAPYIFTEKNGIHIIDLHKTVLKLDEAANALKQIAKSGRRVLFVATKKQAKEIVAEKIAAIGMPYVTERWAGGMLTNFPTIRKAVKKMSTIDKMTNDGTFDNFSKREKLQIARQRAKLEKNLGSIADLTRLPAALFVVDVQKESNAVKEAKRLNIPVFAMVDTCCDPTDIDYVIPANDDATKSIAVILDAVCGAISEGLEERKLEKEKEAQENEAHEGDAPAKKDAKPRIKKAVKASVDAEEATVAEVVAATEQKAE
;
A
#
# COMPACT_ATOMS: atom_id res chain seq x y z
N MET A 1 17.93 16.01 -12.50
CA MET A 1 17.30 17.24 -11.96
C MET A 1 16.60 16.87 -10.68
N SER A 2 16.73 17.71 -9.64
CA SER A 2 16.00 17.51 -8.39
C SER A 2 14.49 17.62 -8.62
N ARG A 3 13.69 16.76 -7.98
CA ARG A 3 12.24 16.73 -8.13
C ARG A 3 11.53 17.84 -7.34
N THR A 4 12.25 18.41 -6.38
CA THR A 4 11.71 19.47 -5.52
C THR A 4 12.82 20.49 -5.30
N ASP A 5 12.47 21.78 -5.31
CA ASP A 5 13.39 22.84 -5.07
C ASP A 5 13.44 23.21 -3.57
N PHE A 6 14.61 23.67 -3.13
CA PHE A 6 14.85 24.13 -1.75
C PHE A 6 13.82 25.20 -1.31
N ASN A 7 13.55 26.17 -2.20
CA ASN A 7 12.63 27.27 -1.90
C ASN A 7 11.20 26.76 -1.69
N THR A 8 10.75 25.81 -2.50
CA THR A 8 9.41 25.20 -2.35
C THR A 8 9.25 24.50 -1.00
N LEU A 9 10.28 23.76 -0.55
CA LEU A 9 10.28 23.12 0.77
C LEU A 9 10.33 24.14 1.91
N LEU A 10 11.05 25.25 1.73
CA LEU A 10 11.14 26.31 2.71
C LEU A 10 9.78 27.01 2.89
N GLU A 11 9.11 27.38 1.80
CA GLU A 11 7.78 27.99 1.79
C GLU A 11 6.70 27.04 2.35
N ALA A 12 6.84 25.75 2.11
CA ALA A 12 5.96 24.72 2.67
C ALA A 12 6.18 24.53 4.18
N GLY A 13 7.25 25.07 4.76
CA GLY A 13 7.57 24.92 6.18
C GLY A 13 8.13 23.54 6.54
N ALA A 14 8.73 22.84 5.59
CA ALA A 14 9.31 21.51 5.80
C ALA A 14 10.52 21.52 6.76
N HIS A 15 11.14 22.68 6.97
CA HIS A 15 12.30 22.87 7.82
C HIS A 15 11.98 22.92 9.32
N PHE A 16 10.72 23.12 9.70
CA PHE A 16 10.35 23.15 11.12
C PHE A 16 10.28 21.75 11.69
N GLY A 17 11.05 21.49 12.74
CA GLY A 17 10.94 20.29 13.54
C GLY A 17 10.22 20.54 14.85
N HIS A 18 10.33 19.61 15.77
CA HIS A 18 9.75 19.68 17.09
C HIS A 18 10.63 20.41 18.14
N LEU A 19 10.04 20.66 19.31
CA LEU A 19 10.72 21.26 20.45
C LEU A 19 11.94 20.40 20.88
N LYS A 20 13.05 21.06 21.25
CA LYS A 20 14.29 20.46 21.74
C LYS A 20 14.07 19.36 22.78
N ARG A 21 13.16 19.53 23.73
CA ARG A 21 12.92 18.53 24.80
C ARG A 21 12.28 17.22 24.31
N LYS A 22 11.74 17.19 23.05
CA LYS A 22 11.09 16.02 22.47
C LYS A 22 11.91 15.35 21.38
N TRP A 23 13.07 15.90 21.04
CA TRP A 23 13.86 15.41 19.92
C TRP A 23 14.51 14.05 20.20
N ASN A 24 14.82 13.33 19.15
CA ASN A 24 15.59 12.08 19.22
C ASN A 24 17.05 12.37 18.86
N PRO A 25 18.06 11.98 19.69
CA PRO A 25 19.47 12.20 19.42
C PRO A 25 19.94 11.57 18.08
N LYS A 26 19.32 10.50 17.63
CA LYS A 26 19.62 9.85 16.35
C LYS A 26 19.29 10.71 15.13
N MET A 27 18.46 11.75 15.32
CA MET A 27 18.16 12.73 14.26
C MET A 27 19.19 13.87 14.17
N ALA A 28 20.18 13.91 15.06
CA ALA A 28 21.26 14.92 15.02
C ALA A 28 21.89 15.14 13.64
N PRO A 29 22.17 14.10 12.81
CA PRO A 29 22.73 14.31 11.47
C PRO A 29 21.84 15.12 10.51
N TYR A 30 20.53 15.19 10.76
CA TYR A 30 19.55 15.87 9.90
C TYR A 30 19.16 17.26 10.39
N ILE A 31 19.61 17.65 11.58
CA ILE A 31 19.31 18.95 12.18
C ILE A 31 20.37 19.94 11.77
N PHE A 32 19.95 21.10 11.26
CA PHE A 32 20.83 22.19 10.88
C PHE A 32 21.17 23.08 12.07
N THR A 33 20.14 23.54 12.84
CA THR A 33 20.33 24.46 13.97
C THR A 33 19.13 24.41 14.91
N GLU A 34 19.24 25.13 16.03
CA GLU A 34 18.14 25.36 16.99
C GLU A 34 17.79 26.84 16.99
N LYS A 35 16.51 27.18 16.90
CA LYS A 35 16.00 28.55 16.99
C LYS A 35 14.74 28.57 17.85
N ASN A 36 14.74 29.43 18.87
CA ASN A 36 13.61 29.56 19.80
C ASN A 36 13.16 28.24 20.47
N GLY A 37 14.12 27.33 20.76
CA GLY A 37 13.81 26.03 21.37
C GLY A 37 13.19 25.00 20.43
N ILE A 38 13.17 25.26 19.12
CA ILE A 38 12.70 24.37 18.06
C ILE A 38 13.88 23.98 17.18
N HIS A 39 14.01 22.72 16.84
CA HIS A 39 15.00 22.24 15.90
C HIS A 39 14.60 22.60 14.46
N ILE A 40 15.58 23.00 13.66
CA ILE A 40 15.42 23.30 12.24
C ILE A 40 16.10 22.18 11.45
N ILE A 41 15.36 21.55 10.55
CA ILE A 41 15.81 20.45 9.70
C ILE A 41 16.63 21.03 8.54
N ASP A 42 17.69 20.34 8.14
CA ASP A 42 18.52 20.68 6.99
C ASP A 42 17.82 20.29 5.68
N LEU A 43 17.28 21.31 4.99
CA LEU A 43 16.57 21.10 3.73
C LEU A 43 17.43 20.60 2.58
N HIS A 44 18.74 20.86 2.59
CA HIS A 44 19.64 20.29 1.58
C HIS A 44 19.68 18.76 1.68
N LYS A 45 19.72 18.24 2.91
CA LYS A 45 19.61 16.79 3.14
C LYS A 45 18.22 16.25 2.80
N THR A 46 17.18 17.04 3.06
CA THR A 46 15.81 16.67 2.67
C THR A 46 15.69 16.46 1.17
N VAL A 47 16.19 17.41 0.35
CA VAL A 47 16.17 17.30 -1.11
C VAL A 47 16.91 16.05 -1.59
N LEU A 48 18.14 15.85 -1.11
CA LEU A 48 18.95 14.67 -1.49
C LEU A 48 18.27 13.35 -1.13
N LYS A 49 17.75 13.25 0.10
CA LYS A 49 17.08 12.03 0.58
C LYS A 49 15.73 11.79 -0.07
N LEU A 50 15.01 12.85 -0.42
CA LEU A 50 13.78 12.75 -1.18
C LEU A 50 14.03 12.24 -2.59
N ASP A 51 15.07 12.73 -3.28
CA ASP A 51 15.43 12.26 -4.61
C ASP A 51 15.88 10.79 -4.60
N GLU A 52 16.66 10.36 -3.59
CA GLU A 52 17.04 8.96 -3.40
C GLU A 52 15.80 8.08 -3.22
N ALA A 53 14.89 8.47 -2.33
CA ALA A 53 13.66 7.75 -2.04
C ALA A 53 12.72 7.69 -3.27
N ALA A 54 12.55 8.82 -3.96
CA ALA A 54 11.71 8.92 -5.15
C ALA A 54 12.21 8.03 -6.29
N ASN A 55 13.53 7.98 -6.50
CA ASN A 55 14.12 7.12 -7.53
C ASN A 55 13.94 5.62 -7.19
N ALA A 56 14.10 5.24 -5.93
CA ALA A 56 13.85 3.87 -5.49
C ALA A 56 12.37 3.48 -5.67
N LEU A 57 11.43 4.37 -5.30
CA LEU A 57 9.99 4.15 -5.48
C LEU A 57 9.60 4.07 -6.96
N LYS A 58 10.21 4.89 -7.84
CA LYS A 58 10.07 4.80 -9.29
C LYS A 58 10.43 3.41 -9.82
N GLN A 59 11.56 2.84 -9.37
CA GLN A 59 11.98 1.50 -9.78
C GLN A 59 11.02 0.40 -9.30
N ILE A 60 10.50 0.53 -8.08
CA ILE A 60 9.49 -0.39 -7.56
C ILE A 60 8.20 -0.31 -8.40
N ALA A 61 7.73 0.89 -8.74
CA ALA A 61 6.56 1.10 -9.58
C ALA A 61 6.76 0.55 -11.01
N LYS A 62 7.93 0.78 -11.60
CA LYS A 62 8.32 0.23 -12.90
C LYS A 62 8.28 -1.30 -12.92
N SER A 63 8.72 -1.96 -11.84
CA SER A 63 8.60 -3.42 -11.70
C SER A 63 7.15 -3.92 -11.55
N GLY A 64 6.19 -3.01 -11.44
CA GLY A 64 4.76 -3.28 -11.30
C GLY A 64 4.32 -3.75 -9.93
N ARG A 65 5.16 -3.57 -8.93
CA ARG A 65 4.82 -3.87 -7.55
C ARG A 65 4.12 -2.66 -6.93
N ARG A 66 3.30 -2.91 -5.92
CA ARG A 66 2.54 -1.87 -5.23
C ARG A 66 3.27 -1.36 -4.01
N VAL A 67 3.19 -0.06 -3.77
CA VAL A 67 3.66 0.62 -2.57
C VAL A 67 2.45 0.91 -1.69
N LEU A 68 2.50 0.57 -0.40
CA LEU A 68 1.44 0.85 0.56
C LEU A 68 1.76 2.14 1.32
N PHE A 69 0.85 3.10 1.26
CA PHE A 69 0.96 4.37 1.98
C PHE A 69 0.22 4.31 3.31
N VAL A 70 0.86 4.82 4.38
CA VAL A 70 0.29 4.83 5.72
C VAL A 70 0.38 6.22 6.33
N ALA A 71 -0.78 6.80 6.65
CA ALA A 71 -0.88 8.13 7.24
C ALA A 71 -2.15 8.27 8.07
N THR A 72 -2.11 7.93 9.36
CA THR A 72 -3.26 8.09 10.26
C THR A 72 -3.32 9.46 10.94
N LYS A 73 -2.31 10.33 10.69
CA LYS A 73 -2.26 11.69 11.20
C LYS A 73 -3.35 12.55 10.57
N LYS A 74 -4.08 13.34 11.37
CA LYS A 74 -5.21 14.15 10.88
C LYS A 74 -4.83 15.08 9.73
N GLN A 75 -3.63 15.67 9.80
CA GLN A 75 -3.11 16.60 8.80
C GLN A 75 -2.76 15.92 7.47
N ALA A 76 -2.45 14.62 7.50
CA ALA A 76 -2.02 13.85 6.33
C ALA A 76 -3.14 13.07 5.64
N LYS A 77 -4.20 12.69 6.38
CA LYS A 77 -5.26 11.78 5.90
C LYS A 77 -5.87 12.16 4.55
N GLU A 78 -6.34 13.39 4.44
CA GLU A 78 -7.06 13.88 3.26
C GLU A 78 -6.12 13.98 2.07
N ILE A 79 -4.91 14.53 2.29
CA ILE A 79 -3.90 14.70 1.24
C ILE A 79 -3.43 13.36 0.69
N VAL A 80 -3.18 12.39 1.59
CA VAL A 80 -2.77 11.03 1.19
C VAL A 80 -3.90 10.33 0.45
N ALA A 81 -5.14 10.39 0.95
CA ALA A 81 -6.27 9.77 0.30
C ALA A 81 -6.47 10.29 -1.13
N GLU A 82 -6.44 11.61 -1.32
CA GLU A 82 -6.64 12.26 -2.63
C GLU A 82 -5.52 11.91 -3.61
N LYS A 83 -4.25 12.18 -3.22
CA LYS A 83 -3.11 12.02 -4.12
C LYS A 83 -2.80 10.55 -4.45
N ILE A 84 -2.92 9.66 -3.47
CA ILE A 84 -2.60 8.24 -3.67
C ILE A 84 -3.71 7.51 -4.42
N ALA A 85 -4.98 7.89 -4.21
CA ALA A 85 -6.08 7.37 -5.02
C ALA A 85 -5.89 7.71 -6.51
N ALA A 86 -5.41 8.92 -6.83
CA ALA A 86 -5.17 9.34 -8.22
C ALA A 86 -4.16 8.44 -8.96
N ILE A 87 -3.15 7.92 -8.28
CA ILE A 87 -2.14 7.01 -8.86
C ILE A 87 -2.50 5.52 -8.72
N GLY A 88 -3.66 5.18 -8.13
CA GLY A 88 -4.15 3.81 -7.96
C GLY A 88 -3.30 2.95 -7.01
N MET A 89 -2.57 3.55 -6.07
CA MET A 89 -1.83 2.82 -5.05
C MET A 89 -2.68 2.59 -3.79
N PRO A 90 -2.45 1.50 -3.05
CA PRO A 90 -3.14 1.24 -1.79
C PRO A 90 -2.66 2.19 -0.68
N TYR A 91 -3.59 2.59 0.20
CA TYR A 91 -3.28 3.46 1.33
C TYR A 91 -4.10 3.13 2.57
N VAL A 92 -3.62 3.53 3.74
CA VAL A 92 -4.30 3.40 5.04
C VAL A 92 -4.27 4.74 5.74
N THR A 93 -5.45 5.33 5.96
CA THR A 93 -5.59 6.67 6.56
C THR A 93 -6.33 6.67 7.89
N GLU A 94 -7.15 5.67 8.18
CA GLU A 94 -7.96 5.67 9.39
C GLU A 94 -7.24 5.06 10.58
N ARG A 95 -6.89 3.80 10.49
CA ARG A 95 -6.23 3.07 11.57
C ARG A 95 -5.43 1.90 11.02
N TRP A 96 -4.18 1.78 11.45
CA TRP A 96 -3.41 0.57 11.22
C TRP A 96 -3.98 -0.58 12.06
N ALA A 97 -4.47 -1.62 11.44
CA ALA A 97 -4.87 -2.83 12.13
C ALA A 97 -3.62 -3.67 12.46
N GLY A 98 -3.42 -4.02 13.73
CA GLY A 98 -2.31 -4.90 14.10
C GLY A 98 -2.36 -6.22 13.32
N GLY A 99 -1.22 -6.64 12.76
CA GLY A 99 -1.14 -7.79 11.88
C GLY A 99 -1.52 -7.52 10.41
N MET A 100 -1.61 -6.25 9.99
CA MET A 100 -2.00 -5.91 8.62
C MET A 100 -1.06 -6.50 7.57
N LEU A 101 0.22 -6.56 7.86
CA LEU A 101 1.22 -7.21 7.02
C LEU A 101 1.55 -8.62 7.52
N THR A 102 1.82 -8.79 8.80
CA THR A 102 2.24 -10.06 9.39
C THR A 102 1.15 -11.13 9.40
N ASN A 103 -0.13 -10.72 9.51
CA ASN A 103 -1.29 -11.61 9.42
C ASN A 103 -2.19 -11.24 8.23
N PHE A 104 -1.58 -11.03 7.08
CA PHE A 104 -2.25 -10.65 5.85
C PHE A 104 -3.42 -11.58 5.43
N PRO A 105 -3.34 -12.92 5.60
CA PRO A 105 -4.48 -13.80 5.29
C PRO A 105 -5.75 -13.45 6.06
N THR A 106 -5.65 -13.03 7.32
CA THR A 106 -6.82 -12.61 8.13
C THR A 106 -7.41 -11.29 7.63
N ILE A 107 -6.56 -10.34 7.24
CA ILE A 107 -7.01 -9.09 6.61
C ILE A 107 -7.72 -9.38 5.29
N ARG A 108 -7.19 -10.29 4.47
CA ARG A 108 -7.84 -10.75 3.23
C ARG A 108 -9.23 -11.38 3.48
N LYS A 109 -9.37 -12.15 4.56
CA LYS A 109 -10.70 -12.69 4.96
C LYS A 109 -11.66 -11.55 5.32
N ALA A 110 -11.21 -10.51 6.00
CA ALA A 110 -12.05 -9.36 6.34
C ALA A 110 -12.47 -8.56 5.08
N VAL A 111 -11.58 -8.37 4.12
CA VAL A 111 -11.88 -7.76 2.81
C VAL A 111 -12.86 -8.63 2.03
N LYS A 112 -12.64 -9.96 1.98
CA LYS A 112 -13.57 -10.90 1.33
C LYS A 112 -14.98 -10.86 1.96
N LYS A 113 -15.06 -10.71 3.30
CA LYS A 113 -16.33 -10.54 4.00
C LYS A 113 -17.07 -9.28 3.54
N MET A 114 -16.37 -8.17 3.32
CA MET A 114 -16.96 -6.94 2.77
C MET A 114 -17.57 -7.20 1.39
N SER A 115 -16.81 -7.80 0.46
CA SER A 115 -17.30 -8.19 -0.86
C SER A 115 -18.49 -9.17 -0.82
N THR A 116 -18.52 -10.08 0.18
CA THR A 116 -19.66 -11.00 0.37
C THR A 116 -20.90 -10.25 0.80
N ILE A 117 -20.80 -9.27 1.68
CA ILE A 117 -21.93 -8.41 2.09
C ILE A 117 -22.46 -7.63 0.89
N ASP A 118 -21.58 -7.09 0.05
CA ASP A 118 -21.97 -6.36 -1.17
C ASP A 118 -22.72 -7.26 -2.16
N LYS A 119 -22.27 -8.50 -2.34
CA LYS A 119 -22.98 -9.51 -3.15
C LYS A 119 -24.35 -9.83 -2.58
N MET A 120 -24.47 -10.09 -1.27
CA MET A 120 -25.75 -10.36 -0.61
C MET A 120 -26.76 -9.23 -0.80
N THR A 121 -26.26 -7.99 -0.82
CA THR A 121 -27.11 -6.81 -1.04
C THR A 121 -27.59 -6.75 -2.50
N ASN A 122 -26.74 -7.11 -3.47
CA ASN A 122 -27.09 -7.09 -4.90
C ASN A 122 -28.01 -8.28 -5.28
N ASP A 123 -27.83 -9.44 -4.65
CA ASP A 123 -28.59 -10.67 -4.95
C ASP A 123 -29.99 -10.69 -4.27
N GLY A 124 -30.36 -9.63 -3.53
CA GLY A 124 -31.64 -9.56 -2.82
C GLY A 124 -31.75 -10.46 -1.59
N THR A 125 -30.74 -11.27 -1.29
CA THR A 125 -30.71 -12.14 -0.11
C THR A 125 -30.78 -11.31 1.18
N PHE A 126 -30.32 -10.06 1.10
CA PHE A 126 -30.40 -9.10 2.19
C PHE A 126 -31.83 -8.80 2.66
N ASP A 127 -32.84 -8.97 1.80
CA ASP A 127 -34.21 -8.66 2.11
C ASP A 127 -34.87 -9.67 3.07
N ASN A 128 -34.32 -10.85 3.18
CA ASN A 128 -34.82 -11.90 4.10
C ASN A 128 -34.41 -11.68 5.56
N PHE A 129 -33.46 -10.77 5.83
CA PHE A 129 -32.99 -10.47 7.19
C PHE A 129 -33.95 -9.53 7.95
N SER A 130 -34.01 -9.67 9.28
CA SER A 130 -34.74 -8.74 10.13
C SER A 130 -34.16 -7.32 10.06
N LYS A 131 -34.98 -6.30 10.37
CA LYS A 131 -34.53 -4.89 10.36
C LYS A 131 -33.30 -4.67 11.24
N ARG A 132 -33.17 -5.34 12.37
CA ARG A 132 -32.05 -5.24 13.29
C ARG A 132 -30.78 -5.83 12.70
N GLU A 133 -30.87 -6.98 12.07
CA GLU A 133 -29.73 -7.64 11.40
C GLU A 133 -29.24 -6.84 10.20
N LYS A 134 -30.17 -6.36 9.35
CA LYS A 134 -29.83 -5.44 8.24
C LYS A 134 -29.00 -4.26 8.73
N LEU A 135 -29.43 -3.60 9.80
CA LEU A 135 -28.71 -2.47 10.38
C LEU A 135 -27.33 -2.87 10.93
N GLN A 136 -27.21 -4.03 11.57
CA GLN A 136 -25.94 -4.53 12.10
C GLN A 136 -24.96 -4.86 10.99
N ILE A 137 -25.40 -5.52 9.92
CA ILE A 137 -24.60 -5.85 8.73
C ILE A 137 -24.15 -4.57 8.02
N ALA A 138 -25.05 -3.61 7.82
CA ALA A 138 -24.72 -2.32 7.21
C ALA A 138 -23.65 -1.54 8.00
N ARG A 139 -23.78 -1.49 9.33
CA ARG A 139 -22.76 -0.88 10.21
C ARG A 139 -21.42 -1.61 10.14
N GLN A 140 -21.44 -2.95 10.08
CA GLN A 140 -20.23 -3.75 9.93
C GLN A 140 -19.56 -3.50 8.59
N ARG A 141 -20.32 -3.45 7.48
CA ARG A 141 -19.81 -3.11 6.16
C ARG A 141 -19.16 -1.73 6.15
N ALA A 142 -19.86 -0.71 6.63
CA ALA A 142 -19.35 0.66 6.70
C ALA A 142 -18.03 0.76 7.50
N LYS A 143 -17.93 0.01 8.62
CA LYS A 143 -16.69 -0.05 9.40
C LYS A 143 -15.55 -0.72 8.66
N LEU A 144 -15.81 -1.80 7.93
CA LEU A 144 -14.81 -2.50 7.12
C LEU A 144 -14.36 -1.63 5.95
N GLU A 145 -15.29 -1.00 5.24
CA GLU A 145 -15.03 -0.10 4.13
C GLU A 145 -14.15 1.08 4.55
N LYS A 146 -14.49 1.73 5.65
CA LYS A 146 -13.71 2.84 6.20
C LYS A 146 -12.27 2.47 6.52
N ASN A 147 -12.02 1.26 7.06
CA ASN A 147 -10.70 0.85 7.50
C ASN A 147 -9.89 0.10 6.43
N LEU A 148 -10.54 -0.63 5.53
CA LEU A 148 -9.90 -1.55 4.60
C LEU A 148 -10.30 -1.32 3.14
N GLY A 149 -11.21 -0.39 2.85
CA GLY A 149 -11.68 -0.13 1.49
C GLY A 149 -10.55 0.20 0.53
N SER A 150 -9.62 1.05 0.95
CA SER A 150 -8.48 1.48 0.15
C SER A 150 -7.42 0.39 -0.13
N ILE A 151 -7.48 -0.74 0.57
CA ILE A 151 -6.60 -1.91 0.36
C ILE A 151 -7.35 -3.13 -0.18
N ALA A 152 -8.61 -2.97 -0.59
CA ALA A 152 -9.45 -4.06 -1.10
C ALA A 152 -8.78 -4.80 -2.28
N ASP A 153 -8.13 -4.06 -3.19
CA ASP A 153 -7.45 -4.58 -4.37
C ASP A 153 -6.05 -5.15 -4.11
N LEU A 154 -5.58 -5.07 -2.87
CA LEU A 154 -4.26 -5.59 -2.52
C LEU A 154 -4.31 -7.12 -2.40
N THR A 155 -3.88 -7.82 -3.45
CA THR A 155 -3.89 -9.29 -3.50
C THR A 155 -2.66 -9.93 -2.88
N ARG A 156 -1.52 -9.22 -2.87
CA ARG A 156 -0.22 -9.68 -2.36
C ARG A 156 0.34 -8.64 -1.39
N LEU A 157 1.31 -9.02 -0.60
CA LEU A 157 2.06 -8.08 0.24
C LEU A 157 2.66 -6.95 -0.61
N PRO A 158 2.67 -5.70 -0.11
CA PRO A 158 3.29 -4.58 -0.80
C PRO A 158 4.80 -4.79 -0.90
N ALA A 159 5.41 -4.22 -1.94
CA ALA A 159 6.86 -4.28 -2.13
C ALA A 159 7.60 -3.23 -1.31
N ALA A 160 6.91 -2.18 -0.90
CA ALA A 160 7.44 -1.13 -0.05
C ALA A 160 6.33 -0.51 0.79
N LEU A 161 6.72 0.08 1.90
CA LEU A 161 5.86 0.85 2.79
C LEU A 161 6.31 2.32 2.76
N PHE A 162 5.38 3.25 2.55
CA PHE A 162 5.61 4.68 2.71
C PHE A 162 4.83 5.20 3.93
N VAL A 163 5.52 5.77 4.89
CA VAL A 163 4.95 6.17 6.19
C VAL A 163 5.06 7.67 6.39
N VAL A 164 3.97 8.29 6.80
CA VAL A 164 3.96 9.68 7.30
C VAL A 164 3.80 9.64 8.81
N ASP A 165 4.78 10.18 9.54
CA ASP A 165 4.90 10.13 11.01
C ASP A 165 5.20 8.72 11.55
N VAL A 166 6.49 8.43 11.69
CA VAL A 166 7.01 7.15 12.19
C VAL A 166 6.63 6.88 13.63
N GLN A 167 6.53 7.92 14.47
CA GLN A 167 6.20 7.76 15.88
C GLN A 167 4.79 7.20 16.05
N LYS A 168 3.85 7.70 15.25
CA LYS A 168 2.46 7.27 15.29
C LYS A 168 2.25 5.91 14.63
N GLU A 169 2.96 5.65 13.55
CA GLU A 169 2.85 4.42 12.76
C GLU A 169 3.93 3.38 13.12
N SER A 170 4.44 3.41 14.35
CA SER A 170 5.51 2.50 14.80
C SER A 170 5.19 1.02 14.64
N ASN A 171 3.91 0.64 14.72
CA ASN A 171 3.47 -0.74 14.50
C ASN A 171 3.62 -1.15 13.04
N ALA A 172 3.30 -0.26 12.08
CA ALA A 172 3.45 -0.51 10.66
C ALA A 172 4.93 -0.72 10.29
N VAL A 173 5.81 0.13 10.81
CA VAL A 173 7.27 0.03 10.62
C VAL A 173 7.81 -1.29 11.18
N LYS A 174 7.43 -1.68 12.41
CA LYS A 174 7.85 -2.95 13.02
C LYS A 174 7.38 -4.17 12.24
N GLU A 175 6.16 -4.13 11.72
CA GLU A 175 5.64 -5.23 10.88
C GLU A 175 6.37 -5.32 9.54
N ALA A 176 6.63 -4.18 8.88
CA ALA A 176 7.36 -4.13 7.63
C ALA A 176 8.80 -4.66 7.80
N LYS A 177 9.50 -4.21 8.85
CA LYS A 177 10.85 -4.70 9.17
C LYS A 177 10.89 -6.20 9.44
N ARG A 178 9.88 -6.74 10.14
CA ARG A 178 9.78 -8.18 10.41
C ARG A 178 9.64 -9.02 9.13
N LEU A 179 9.07 -8.45 8.09
CA LEU A 179 8.88 -9.08 6.77
C LEU A 179 9.93 -8.67 5.74
N ASN A 180 10.97 -7.92 6.14
CA ASN A 180 12.00 -7.37 5.25
C ASN A 180 11.40 -6.56 4.08
N ILE A 181 10.33 -5.81 4.35
CA ILE A 181 9.74 -4.87 3.39
C ILE A 181 10.43 -3.52 3.59
N PRO A 182 11.04 -2.93 2.55
CA PRO A 182 11.70 -1.63 2.65
C PRO A 182 10.72 -0.54 3.06
N VAL A 183 11.16 0.28 4.03
CA VAL A 183 10.38 1.36 4.63
C VAL A 183 10.93 2.70 4.17
N PHE A 184 10.06 3.46 3.53
CA PHE A 184 10.24 4.87 3.19
C PHE A 184 9.45 5.70 4.20
N ALA A 185 10.04 6.68 4.81
CA ALA A 185 9.30 7.46 5.79
C ALA A 185 9.66 8.94 5.78
N MET A 186 8.64 9.75 5.98
CA MET A 186 8.76 11.14 6.37
C MET A 186 9.03 11.19 7.87
N VAL A 187 10.18 11.72 8.27
CA VAL A 187 10.71 11.63 9.63
C VAL A 187 10.97 13.01 10.18
N ASP A 188 10.26 13.36 11.24
CA ASP A 188 10.51 14.60 12.00
C ASP A 188 11.57 14.37 13.09
N THR A 189 12.04 15.42 13.70
CA THR A 189 13.09 15.45 14.71
C THR A 189 12.80 14.65 15.99
N CYS A 190 11.53 14.31 16.25
CA CYS A 190 11.10 13.51 17.41
C CYS A 190 11.14 11.99 17.16
N CYS A 191 11.32 11.56 15.90
CA CYS A 191 11.23 10.16 15.51
C CYS A 191 12.57 9.42 15.55
N ASP A 192 12.55 8.09 15.63
CA ASP A 192 13.74 7.23 15.51
C ASP A 192 13.92 6.80 14.04
N PRO A 193 15.01 7.19 13.36
CA PRO A 193 15.26 6.81 11.97
C PRO A 193 15.88 5.41 11.79
N THR A 194 16.21 4.69 12.86
CA THR A 194 17.03 3.46 12.81
C THR A 194 16.38 2.34 12.01
N ASP A 195 15.06 2.23 12.06
CA ASP A 195 14.31 1.13 11.44
C ASP A 195 13.78 1.49 10.03
N ILE A 196 14.30 2.59 9.45
CA ILE A 196 13.82 3.13 8.17
C ILE A 196 14.95 3.06 7.15
N ASP A 197 14.67 2.48 5.98
CA ASP A 197 15.65 2.33 4.92
C ASP A 197 15.87 3.65 4.15
N TYR A 198 14.78 4.38 3.91
CA TYR A 198 14.81 5.67 3.20
C TYR A 198 14.19 6.76 4.07
N VAL A 199 15.04 7.48 4.77
CA VAL A 199 14.66 8.57 5.67
C VAL A 199 14.50 9.85 4.87
N ILE A 200 13.33 10.48 4.93
CA ILE A 200 13.07 11.81 4.36
C ILE A 200 12.88 12.77 5.54
N PRO A 201 13.92 13.50 5.96
CA PRO A 201 13.80 14.40 7.10
C PRO A 201 12.94 15.60 6.72
N ALA A 202 11.77 15.75 7.35
CA ALA A 202 10.86 16.85 7.09
C ALA A 202 9.78 16.96 8.15
N ASN A 203 9.13 18.12 8.18
CA ASN A 203 8.00 18.41 9.07
C ASN A 203 6.77 17.59 8.66
N ASP A 204 6.30 16.75 9.55
CA ASP A 204 5.14 15.88 9.37
C ASP A 204 3.83 16.47 9.95
N ASP A 205 3.85 17.69 10.54
CA ASP A 205 2.69 18.41 11.07
C ASP A 205 2.10 19.40 10.05
N ALA A 206 2.93 19.97 9.19
CA ALA A 206 2.50 20.95 8.20
C ALA A 206 1.88 20.28 6.97
N THR A 207 0.60 20.55 6.71
CA THR A 207 -0.14 20.04 5.53
C THR A 207 0.56 20.36 4.21
N LYS A 208 1.11 21.58 4.07
CA LYS A 208 1.86 21.99 2.88
C LYS A 208 3.15 21.18 2.69
N SER A 209 3.90 20.92 3.77
CA SER A 209 5.11 20.09 3.74
C SER A 209 4.79 18.66 3.26
N ILE A 210 3.75 18.06 3.85
CA ILE A 210 3.28 16.72 3.46
C ILE A 210 2.86 16.71 2.00
N ALA A 211 2.13 17.73 1.54
CA ALA A 211 1.67 17.82 0.17
C ALA A 211 2.81 17.89 -0.85
N VAL A 212 3.83 18.71 -0.62
CA VAL A 212 4.99 18.86 -1.53
C VAL A 212 5.79 17.57 -1.61
N ILE A 213 6.04 16.91 -0.48
CA ILE A 213 6.80 15.64 -0.46
C ILE A 213 6.01 14.53 -1.16
N LEU A 214 4.71 14.45 -0.92
CA LEU A 214 3.85 13.48 -1.61
C LEU A 214 3.77 13.76 -3.11
N ASP A 215 3.75 15.02 -3.55
CA ASP A 215 3.77 15.35 -4.98
C ASP A 215 5.03 14.84 -5.67
N ALA A 216 6.19 15.03 -5.05
CA ALA A 216 7.45 14.52 -5.57
C ALA A 216 7.46 12.97 -5.65
N VAL A 217 6.95 12.30 -4.61
CA VAL A 217 6.86 10.84 -4.53
C VAL A 217 5.83 10.29 -5.53
N CYS A 218 4.64 10.88 -5.59
CA CYS A 218 3.59 10.48 -6.52
C CYS A 218 4.01 10.67 -7.98
N GLY A 219 4.67 11.80 -8.28
CA GLY A 219 5.25 12.05 -9.60
C GLY A 219 6.24 10.98 -10.02
N ALA A 220 7.15 10.58 -9.11
CA ALA A 220 8.11 9.51 -9.36
C ALA A 220 7.44 8.15 -9.63
N ILE A 221 6.41 7.82 -8.86
CA ILE A 221 5.64 6.58 -9.04
C ILE A 221 4.88 6.60 -10.37
N SER A 222 4.25 7.73 -10.72
CA SER A 222 3.54 7.90 -12.00
C SER A 222 4.47 7.71 -13.19
N GLU A 223 5.65 8.33 -13.18
CA GLU A 223 6.69 8.11 -14.20
C GLU A 223 7.07 6.63 -14.32
N GLY A 224 7.26 5.93 -13.19
CA GLY A 224 7.59 4.50 -13.20
C GLY A 224 6.46 3.64 -13.79
N LEU A 225 5.20 3.99 -13.50
CA LEU A 225 4.03 3.29 -14.07
C LEU A 225 3.89 3.55 -15.57
N GLU A 226 4.18 4.77 -16.05
CA GLU A 226 4.16 5.13 -17.47
C GLU A 226 5.27 4.40 -18.23
N GLU A 227 6.51 4.41 -17.70
CA GLU A 227 7.61 3.64 -18.30
C GLU A 227 7.25 2.15 -18.45
N ARG A 228 6.63 1.57 -17.43
CA ARG A 228 6.15 0.19 -17.50
C ARG A 228 5.07 -0.04 -18.56
N LYS A 229 4.15 0.90 -18.73
CA LYS A 229 3.12 0.79 -19.79
C LYS A 229 3.77 0.79 -21.16
N LEU A 230 4.68 1.74 -21.40
CA LEU A 230 5.41 1.83 -22.66
C LEU A 230 6.26 0.59 -22.96
N GLU A 231 6.92 0.02 -21.94
CA GLU A 231 7.67 -1.24 -22.11
C GLU A 231 6.76 -2.40 -22.51
N LYS A 232 5.61 -2.55 -21.85
CA LYS A 232 4.63 -3.59 -22.20
C LYS A 232 4.04 -3.43 -23.59
N GLU A 233 3.78 -2.19 -24.01
CA GLU A 233 3.28 -1.91 -25.37
C GLU A 233 4.33 -2.27 -26.43
N LYS A 234 5.61 -1.99 -26.16
CA LYS A 234 6.71 -2.41 -27.05
C LYS A 234 6.85 -3.93 -27.14
N GLU A 235 6.84 -4.61 -25.97
CA GLU A 235 6.90 -6.07 -25.91
C GLU A 235 5.70 -6.72 -26.64
N ALA A 236 4.51 -6.13 -26.53
CA ALA A 236 3.32 -6.61 -27.27
C ALA A 236 3.48 -6.45 -28.78
N GLN A 237 3.99 -5.29 -29.23
CA GLN A 237 4.24 -5.03 -30.66
C GLN A 237 5.34 -5.94 -31.23
N GLU A 238 6.41 -6.19 -30.47
CA GLU A 238 7.48 -7.10 -30.88
C GLU A 238 6.98 -8.54 -30.97
N ASN A 239 6.13 -8.99 -30.04
CA ASN A 239 5.53 -10.32 -30.09
C ASN A 239 4.56 -10.49 -31.26
N GLU A 240 3.74 -9.47 -31.59
CA GLU A 240 2.88 -9.48 -32.78
C GLU A 240 3.69 -9.51 -34.09
N ALA A 241 4.80 -8.79 -34.15
CA ALA A 241 5.71 -8.79 -35.29
C ALA A 241 6.40 -10.16 -35.49
N HIS A 242 6.73 -10.86 -34.38
CA HIS A 242 7.32 -12.21 -34.44
C HIS A 242 6.31 -13.31 -34.77
N GLU A 243 5.02 -13.19 -34.44
CA GLU A 243 3.98 -14.13 -34.82
C GLU A 243 3.60 -13.99 -36.32
N GLY A 244 3.83 -12.83 -36.93
CA GLY A 244 3.58 -12.59 -38.38
C GLY A 244 4.58 -13.25 -39.32
N ASP A 245 5.75 -13.72 -38.87
CA ASP A 245 6.82 -14.29 -39.71
C ASP A 245 7.06 -15.80 -39.48
N ALA A 246 6.12 -16.53 -38.86
CA ALA A 246 6.20 -17.98 -38.72
C ALA A 246 5.46 -18.70 -39.85
N PRO A 247 6.15 -19.56 -40.66
CA PRO A 247 5.49 -20.33 -41.69
C PRO A 247 4.53 -21.37 -41.06
N ALA A 248 3.31 -21.40 -41.58
CA ALA A 248 2.24 -22.30 -41.15
C ALA A 248 2.70 -23.76 -41.06
N LYS A 249 2.94 -24.25 -39.85
CA LYS A 249 3.00 -25.69 -39.59
C LYS A 249 1.61 -26.18 -39.19
N LYS A 250 1.00 -26.92 -40.09
CA LYS A 250 -0.21 -27.70 -39.89
C LYS A 250 0.09 -28.83 -38.88
N ASP A 251 -0.94 -29.12 -38.04
CA ASP A 251 -1.12 -30.36 -37.29
C ASP A 251 -0.24 -30.60 -36.02
N ALA A 252 -0.74 -30.10 -34.90
CA ALA A 252 -0.59 -30.82 -33.63
C ALA A 252 -1.85 -30.65 -32.77
N LYS A 253 -2.54 -31.76 -32.52
CA LYS A 253 -3.76 -31.89 -31.74
C LYS A 253 -3.59 -31.38 -30.28
N PRO A 254 -4.61 -30.78 -29.66
CA PRO A 254 -4.57 -30.29 -28.26
C PRO A 254 -4.63 -31.46 -27.26
N ARG A 255 -3.57 -31.68 -26.53
CA ARG A 255 -3.45 -32.77 -25.55
C ARG A 255 -3.32 -32.32 -24.10
N ILE A 256 -3.83 -31.16 -23.68
CA ILE A 256 -3.76 -30.70 -22.29
C ILE A 256 -5.08 -30.01 -21.86
N LYS A 257 -6.21 -30.69 -21.96
CA LYS A 257 -7.46 -30.29 -21.29
C LYS A 257 -8.13 -31.40 -20.47
N LYS A 258 -7.52 -32.59 -20.37
CA LYS A 258 -8.12 -33.73 -19.66
C LYS A 258 -7.55 -33.99 -18.27
N ALA A 259 -6.40 -33.39 -17.90
CA ALA A 259 -5.77 -33.62 -16.59
C ALA A 259 -6.29 -32.69 -15.48
N VAL A 260 -6.85 -31.52 -15.82
CA VAL A 260 -7.34 -30.57 -14.79
C VAL A 260 -8.79 -30.86 -14.38
N LYS A 261 -9.57 -31.55 -15.21
CA LYS A 261 -10.94 -31.93 -14.85
C LYS A 261 -11.01 -33.16 -13.93
N ALA A 262 -10.04 -34.07 -14.04
CA ALA A 262 -9.97 -35.27 -13.20
C ALA A 262 -9.52 -34.99 -11.75
N SER A 263 -8.82 -33.87 -11.46
CA SER A 263 -8.41 -33.49 -10.12
C SER A 263 -9.50 -32.74 -9.33
N VAL A 264 -10.43 -32.09 -10.02
CA VAL A 264 -11.55 -31.37 -9.37
C VAL A 264 -12.67 -32.35 -8.99
N ASP A 265 -12.94 -33.33 -9.83
CA ASP A 265 -13.95 -34.37 -9.57
C ASP A 265 -13.53 -35.36 -8.45
N ALA A 266 -12.21 -35.50 -8.18
CA ALA A 266 -11.68 -36.35 -7.10
C ALA A 266 -11.73 -35.64 -5.71
N GLU A 267 -11.67 -34.32 -5.64
CA GLU A 267 -11.79 -33.56 -4.38
C GLU A 267 -13.27 -33.41 -3.94
N GLU A 268 -14.21 -33.33 -4.86
CA GLU A 268 -15.65 -33.30 -4.53
C GLU A 268 -16.18 -34.66 -4.02
N ALA A 269 -15.64 -35.77 -4.50
CA ALA A 269 -16.04 -37.09 -4.04
C ALA A 269 -15.58 -37.37 -2.59
N THR A 270 -14.41 -36.87 -2.17
CA THR A 270 -13.88 -37.07 -0.80
C THR A 270 -14.62 -36.22 0.25
N VAL A 271 -15.16 -35.07 -0.14
CA VAL A 271 -15.94 -34.20 0.77
C VAL A 271 -17.34 -34.77 1.01
N ALA A 272 -17.95 -35.39 0.02
CA ALA A 272 -19.27 -36.05 0.16
C ALA A 272 -19.20 -37.29 1.08
N GLU A 273 -18.11 -38.03 1.04
CA GLU A 273 -17.91 -39.24 1.87
C GLU A 273 -17.65 -38.90 3.36
N VAL A 274 -16.98 -37.78 3.64
CA VAL A 274 -16.73 -37.27 5.00
C VAL A 274 -18.00 -36.71 5.64
N VAL A 275 -18.90 -36.10 4.86
CA VAL A 275 -20.17 -35.58 5.37
C VAL A 275 -21.17 -36.72 5.70
N ALA A 276 -21.19 -37.76 4.86
CA ALA A 276 -22.03 -38.94 5.11
C ALA A 276 -21.58 -39.79 6.33
N ALA A 277 -20.28 -39.80 6.63
CA ALA A 277 -19.73 -40.50 7.79
C ALA A 277 -19.93 -39.76 9.13
N THR A 278 -20.23 -38.45 9.10
CA THR A 278 -20.53 -37.66 10.30
C THR A 278 -22.01 -37.71 10.69
N GLU A 279 -22.91 -37.92 9.74
CA GLU A 279 -24.36 -38.06 10.02
C GLU A 279 -24.72 -39.42 10.63
N GLN A 280 -23.98 -40.48 10.33
CA GLN A 280 -24.18 -41.81 10.93
C GLN A 280 -23.64 -42.01 12.36
N LYS A 281 -23.02 -41.02 12.97
CA LYS A 281 -22.55 -41.01 14.37
C LYS A 281 -23.39 -40.16 15.32
N ALA A 282 -24.47 -39.56 14.83
CA ALA A 282 -25.37 -38.68 15.61
C ALA A 282 -26.78 -39.29 15.82
N GLU A 283 -27.01 -40.54 15.44
CA GLU A 283 -28.12 -41.40 15.89
C GLU A 283 -27.54 -42.48 16.87
#